data_35c972a5709080ecd9029ef17be62ad5
#
_entry.id   35c972a5709080ecd9029ef17be62ad5
#
_cell.length_a   1.000
_cell.length_b   1.000
_cell.length_c   1.000
_cell.angle_alpha   90.00
_cell.angle_beta   90.00
_cell.angle_gamma   90.00
#
_symmetry.space_group_name_H-M   'P 1'
#
loop_
_entity.id
_entity.type
_entity.pdbx_description
1 polymer ?
#
loop_
_entity_poly.entity_id
_entity_poly.type
_entity_poly.pdbx_seq_one_letter_code
_entity_poly.pdbx_strand_id
1 'polypeptide(L)'
;MSDVPDLRVLIVEDQALLAMELELVLAEAGCEVVGSAMDRAGAVEIAERERPDLALVDINLLDGMTGPDIAQHLVKEYGSAVVFLTANPEQIPDGFAGALGAVSKPFDEATIRAVAAFAHQFIRHGTLGEPPRRFSLAPWLIASSSTPASR
;
A
#
# COMPACT_ATOMS: atom_id res chain seq x y z
N MET A 1 -16.36 -13.94 -8.61
CA MET A 1 -16.67 -12.62 -8.12
C MET A 1 -15.42 -11.90 -7.66
N SER A 2 -15.29 -10.69 -8.04
CA SER A 2 -14.15 -9.88 -7.66
C SER A 2 -14.23 -9.45 -6.21
N ASP A 3 -13.10 -9.54 -5.51
CA ASP A 3 -13.03 -9.07 -4.13
C ASP A 3 -12.94 -7.57 -4.05
N VAL A 4 -12.20 -6.94 -4.97
CA VAL A 4 -11.95 -5.50 -4.94
C VAL A 4 -12.01 -4.93 -6.35
N PRO A 5 -13.21 -4.94 -6.95
CA PRO A 5 -13.35 -4.45 -8.32
C PRO A 5 -12.96 -2.98 -8.41
N ASP A 6 -12.33 -2.63 -9.51
CA ASP A 6 -11.95 -1.26 -9.84
C ASP A 6 -10.84 -0.67 -8.99
N LEU A 7 -10.18 -1.47 -8.14
CA LEU A 7 -9.04 -0.96 -7.40
C LEU A 7 -7.80 -1.02 -8.29
N ARG A 8 -7.19 0.13 -8.52
CA ARG A 8 -6.01 0.25 -9.37
C ARG A 8 -4.78 0.34 -8.48
N VAL A 9 -3.82 -0.56 -8.70
CA VAL A 9 -2.72 -0.76 -7.77
C VAL A 9 -1.37 -0.63 -8.47
N LEU A 10 -0.48 0.14 -7.86
CA LEU A 10 0.92 0.23 -8.26
C LEU A 10 1.75 -0.60 -7.29
N ILE A 11 2.68 -1.39 -7.82
CA ILE A 11 3.60 -2.17 -7.00
C ILE A 11 4.98 -1.52 -7.11
N VAL A 12 5.60 -1.25 -5.96
CA VAL A 12 6.95 -0.69 -5.92
C VAL A 12 7.80 -1.65 -5.11
N GLU A 13 8.55 -2.50 -5.82
CA GLU A 13 9.28 -3.62 -5.23
C GLU A 13 10.43 -3.98 -6.15
N ASP A 14 11.67 -4.06 -5.62
CA ASP A 14 12.83 -4.33 -6.47
C ASP A 14 13.14 -5.81 -6.63
N GLN A 15 12.48 -6.68 -5.86
CA GLN A 15 12.62 -8.13 -6.05
C GLN A 15 11.62 -8.57 -7.11
N ALA A 16 12.11 -8.86 -8.31
CA ALA A 16 11.24 -9.14 -9.44
C ALA A 16 10.26 -10.28 -9.17
N LEU A 17 10.74 -11.33 -8.53
CA LEU A 17 9.89 -12.49 -8.26
C LEU A 17 8.74 -12.12 -7.32
N LEU A 18 9.04 -11.37 -6.27
CA LEU A 18 8.01 -10.94 -5.33
C LEU A 18 7.02 -10.01 -6.01
N ALA A 19 7.50 -9.11 -6.86
CA ALA A 19 6.60 -8.21 -7.60
C ALA A 19 5.64 -9.01 -8.47
N MET A 20 6.14 -10.05 -9.13
CA MET A 20 5.29 -10.90 -9.96
C MET A 20 4.26 -11.64 -9.14
N GLU A 21 4.64 -12.13 -7.96
CA GLU A 21 3.70 -12.80 -7.07
C GLU A 21 2.59 -11.86 -6.62
N LEU A 22 2.98 -10.64 -6.26
CA LEU A 22 1.99 -9.63 -5.85
C LEU A 22 1.03 -9.33 -6.98
N GLU A 23 1.56 -9.19 -8.18
CA GLU A 23 0.76 -8.90 -9.36
C GLU A 23 -0.29 -9.97 -9.58
N LEU A 24 0.12 -11.24 -9.48
CA LEU A 24 -0.81 -12.35 -9.67
C LEU A 24 -1.92 -12.37 -8.63
N VAL A 25 -1.54 -12.21 -7.36
CA VAL A 25 -2.53 -12.25 -6.28
C VAL A 25 -3.52 -11.11 -6.41
N LEU A 26 -3.02 -9.91 -6.71
CA LEU A 26 -3.90 -8.75 -6.84
C LEU A 26 -4.83 -8.90 -8.04
N ALA A 27 -4.32 -9.40 -9.15
CA ALA A 27 -5.15 -9.61 -10.33
C ALA A 27 -6.24 -10.63 -10.04
N GLU A 28 -5.91 -11.70 -9.33
CA GLU A 28 -6.89 -12.71 -8.96
C GLU A 28 -7.95 -12.16 -8.02
N ALA A 29 -7.59 -11.16 -7.23
CA ALA A 29 -8.54 -10.51 -6.32
C ALA A 29 -9.42 -9.48 -7.03
N GLY A 30 -9.17 -9.24 -8.31
CA GLY A 30 -9.99 -8.32 -9.08
C GLY A 30 -9.39 -6.93 -9.23
N CYS A 31 -8.18 -6.72 -8.74
CA CYS A 31 -7.51 -5.43 -8.89
C CYS A 31 -6.94 -5.28 -10.29
N GLU A 32 -6.81 -4.04 -10.73
CA GLU A 32 -6.06 -3.73 -11.94
C GLU A 32 -4.67 -3.27 -11.49
N VAL A 33 -3.64 -4.05 -11.83
CA VAL A 33 -2.26 -3.65 -11.52
C VAL A 33 -1.80 -2.75 -12.65
N VAL A 34 -1.58 -1.47 -12.32
CA VAL A 34 -1.30 -0.46 -13.35
C VAL A 34 0.18 -0.34 -13.66
N GLY A 35 1.03 -0.96 -12.86
CA GLY A 35 2.45 -0.96 -13.15
C GLY A 35 3.25 -1.48 -11.97
N SER A 36 4.55 -1.65 -12.24
CA SER A 36 5.50 -2.13 -11.25
C SER A 36 6.78 -1.33 -11.42
N ALA A 37 7.36 -0.88 -10.32
CA ALA A 37 8.57 -0.07 -10.35
C ALA A 37 9.55 -0.61 -9.32
N MET A 38 10.84 -0.33 -9.52
CA MET A 38 11.91 -0.82 -8.66
C MET A 38 12.62 0.30 -7.93
N ASP A 39 12.30 1.56 -8.25
CA ASP A 39 12.95 2.71 -7.67
C ASP A 39 12.00 3.90 -7.70
N ARG A 40 12.47 5.03 -7.15
CA ARG A 40 11.64 6.22 -7.06
C ARG A 40 11.25 6.77 -8.41
N ALA A 41 12.20 6.87 -9.33
CA ALA A 41 11.92 7.47 -10.63
C ALA A 41 10.82 6.70 -11.36
N GLY A 42 10.91 5.37 -11.37
CA GLY A 42 9.91 4.54 -12.01
C GLY A 42 8.55 4.66 -11.34
N ALA A 43 8.55 4.68 -10.00
CA ALA A 43 7.30 4.76 -9.26
C ALA A 43 6.57 6.08 -9.53
N VAL A 44 7.32 7.18 -9.52
CA VAL A 44 6.72 8.50 -9.75
C VAL A 44 6.20 8.62 -11.18
N GLU A 45 6.96 8.09 -12.13
CA GLU A 45 6.53 8.15 -13.53
C GLU A 45 5.21 7.41 -13.74
N ILE A 46 5.10 6.20 -13.19
CA ILE A 46 3.88 5.44 -13.34
C ILE A 46 2.73 6.12 -12.59
N ALA A 47 3.00 6.61 -11.39
CA ALA A 47 1.95 7.24 -10.60
C ALA A 47 1.40 8.48 -11.28
N GLU A 48 2.27 9.26 -11.91
CA GLU A 48 1.83 10.45 -12.61
C GLU A 48 0.93 10.11 -13.78
N ARG A 49 1.27 9.05 -14.50
CA ARG A 49 0.51 8.64 -15.69
C ARG A 49 -0.77 7.90 -15.32
N GLU A 50 -0.70 7.03 -14.32
CA GLU A 50 -1.80 6.11 -14.04
C GLU A 50 -2.68 6.49 -12.86
N ARG A 51 -2.18 7.34 -11.96
CA ARG A 51 -2.93 7.79 -10.78
C ARG A 51 -3.55 6.62 -10.02
N PRO A 52 -2.71 5.73 -9.44
CA PRO A 52 -3.25 4.53 -8.76
C PRO A 52 -4.06 4.89 -7.52
N ASP A 53 -5.02 4.04 -7.20
CA ASP A 53 -5.78 4.16 -5.95
C ASP A 53 -4.94 3.73 -4.76
N LEU A 54 -4.13 2.70 -4.95
CA LEU A 54 -3.32 2.10 -3.90
C LEU A 54 -1.93 1.82 -4.44
N ALA A 55 -0.92 2.04 -3.62
CA ALA A 55 0.45 1.61 -3.94
C ALA A 55 0.96 0.74 -2.82
N LEU A 56 1.53 -0.42 -3.18
CA LEU A 56 2.24 -1.27 -2.24
C LEU A 56 3.72 -0.98 -2.42
N VAL A 57 4.36 -0.48 -1.37
CA VAL A 57 5.69 0.10 -1.51
C VAL A 57 6.67 -0.54 -0.51
N ASP A 58 7.73 -1.17 -1.04
CA ASP A 58 8.81 -1.63 -0.19
C ASP A 58 9.61 -0.43 0.29
N ILE A 59 10.11 -0.51 1.51
CA ILE A 59 10.91 0.57 2.08
C ILE A 59 12.28 0.62 1.44
N ASN A 60 12.90 -0.55 1.20
CA ASN A 60 14.24 -0.63 0.60
C ASN A 60 14.13 -1.03 -0.86
N LEU A 61 14.66 -0.20 -1.74
CA LEU A 61 14.56 -0.38 -3.18
C LEU A 61 15.95 -0.29 -3.82
N LEU A 62 16.00 -0.35 -5.14
CA LEU A 62 17.28 -0.31 -5.85
C LEU A 62 18.08 0.94 -5.52
N ASP A 63 17.41 2.07 -5.33
CA ASP A 63 18.07 3.34 -5.06
C ASP A 63 18.16 3.66 -3.57
N GLY A 64 17.99 2.65 -2.71
CA GLY A 64 18.17 2.80 -1.28
C GLY A 64 16.85 2.79 -0.54
N MET A 65 16.84 3.40 0.65
CA MET A 65 15.65 3.43 1.50
C MET A 65 14.73 4.56 1.04
N THR A 66 14.28 4.49 -0.20
CA THR A 66 13.46 5.55 -0.81
C THR A 66 11.97 5.32 -0.68
N GLY A 67 11.56 4.15 -0.17
CA GLY A 67 10.14 3.85 -0.02
C GLY A 67 9.35 4.91 0.70
N PRO A 68 9.83 5.39 1.87
CA PRO A 68 9.08 6.42 2.60
C PRO A 68 8.91 7.72 1.81
N ASP A 69 9.95 8.12 1.06
CA ASP A 69 9.86 9.32 0.23
C ASP A 69 8.85 9.12 -0.90
N ILE A 70 8.86 7.94 -1.50
CA ILE A 70 7.88 7.60 -2.54
C ILE A 70 6.47 7.67 -1.97
N ALA A 71 6.26 7.07 -0.80
CA ALA A 71 4.95 7.07 -0.17
C ALA A 71 4.44 8.48 0.07
N GLN A 72 5.30 9.33 0.63
CA GLN A 72 4.91 10.70 0.93
C GLN A 72 4.53 11.44 -0.34
N HIS A 73 5.31 11.24 -1.40
CA HIS A 73 5.05 11.89 -2.68
C HIS A 73 3.71 11.43 -3.28
N LEU A 74 3.45 10.13 -3.26
CA LEU A 74 2.22 9.59 -3.84
C LEU A 74 0.99 10.04 -3.07
N VAL A 75 1.08 10.07 -1.75
CA VAL A 75 -0.03 10.53 -0.91
C VAL A 75 -0.30 12.01 -1.16
N LYS A 76 0.76 12.81 -1.16
CA LYS A 76 0.62 14.25 -1.22
C LYS A 76 0.22 14.73 -2.61
N GLU A 77 0.84 14.18 -3.65
CA GLU A 77 0.64 14.68 -5.01
C GLU A 77 -0.55 14.06 -5.70
N TYR A 78 -0.87 12.81 -5.40
CA TYR A 78 -1.89 12.09 -6.14
C TYR A 78 -3.02 11.55 -5.28
N GLY A 79 -2.91 11.68 -3.96
CA GLY A 79 -3.97 11.17 -3.08
C GLY A 79 -4.06 9.66 -3.05
N SER A 80 -3.02 8.95 -3.50
CA SER A 80 -3.02 7.49 -3.46
C SER A 80 -2.93 7.01 -2.02
N ALA A 81 -3.63 5.91 -1.70
CA ALA A 81 -3.39 5.21 -0.45
C ALA A 81 -2.10 4.41 -0.60
N VAL A 82 -1.32 4.29 0.46
CA VAL A 82 -0.07 3.55 0.42
C VAL A 82 -0.04 2.56 1.57
N VAL A 83 0.48 1.35 1.29
CA VAL A 83 0.78 0.36 2.31
C VAL A 83 2.22 -0.07 2.11
N PHE A 84 3.03 0.02 3.17
CA PHE A 84 4.41 -0.43 3.10
C PHE A 84 4.51 -1.93 3.20
N LEU A 85 5.50 -2.49 2.51
CA LEU A 85 5.90 -3.88 2.63
C LEU A 85 7.32 -3.86 3.18
N THR A 86 7.58 -4.50 4.33
CA THR A 86 8.92 -4.39 4.88
C THR A 86 9.32 -5.60 5.73
N ALA A 87 10.59 -5.97 5.62
CA ALA A 87 11.20 -6.94 6.53
C ALA A 87 11.78 -6.24 7.77
N ASN A 88 11.81 -4.90 7.77
CA ASN A 88 12.44 -4.11 8.81
C ASN A 88 11.48 -3.07 9.37
N PRO A 89 10.60 -3.48 10.29
CA PRO A 89 9.60 -2.55 10.81
C PRO A 89 10.19 -1.30 11.44
N GLU A 90 11.42 -1.39 11.94
CA GLU A 90 12.09 -0.25 12.57
C GLU A 90 12.40 0.86 11.57
N GLN A 91 12.34 0.57 10.28
CA GLN A 91 12.59 1.57 9.24
C GLN A 91 11.34 2.35 8.85
N ILE A 92 10.18 1.96 9.36
CA ILE A 92 8.95 2.70 9.08
C ILE A 92 9.06 4.05 9.77
N PRO A 93 8.89 5.15 9.01
CA PRO A 93 9.03 6.47 9.64
C PRO A 93 7.87 6.76 10.60
N ASP A 94 8.12 7.65 11.55
CA ASP A 94 7.07 8.11 12.43
C ASP A 94 5.95 8.72 11.58
N GLY A 95 4.72 8.41 11.95
CA GLY A 95 3.59 8.88 11.17
C GLY A 95 3.38 8.13 9.87
N PHE A 96 4.22 7.14 9.56
CA PHE A 96 4.08 6.27 8.39
C PHE A 96 4.08 7.02 7.06
N ALA A 97 4.65 8.24 7.01
CA ALA A 97 4.73 9.04 5.79
C ALA A 97 3.35 9.18 5.10
N GLY A 98 2.27 9.10 5.86
CA GLY A 98 0.93 9.21 5.32
C GLY A 98 0.34 7.90 4.83
N ALA A 99 1.08 6.80 4.93
CA ALA A 99 0.57 5.49 4.51
C ALA A 99 -0.52 5.00 5.48
N LEU A 100 -1.34 4.06 5.02
CA LEU A 100 -2.37 3.45 5.86
C LEU A 100 -1.76 2.53 6.90
N GLY A 101 -0.67 1.88 6.56
CA GLY A 101 -0.04 0.92 7.45
C GLY A 101 1.09 0.20 6.74
N ALA A 102 1.53 -0.90 7.36
CA ALA A 102 2.64 -1.68 6.84
C ALA A 102 2.40 -3.16 7.08
N VAL A 103 2.82 -3.98 6.13
CA VAL A 103 2.76 -5.43 6.22
C VAL A 103 4.18 -5.94 6.39
N SER A 104 4.37 -6.82 7.38
CA SER A 104 5.69 -7.40 7.63
C SER A 104 5.95 -8.57 6.69
N LYS A 105 7.14 -8.62 6.13
CA LYS A 105 7.60 -9.78 5.34
C LYS A 105 8.11 -10.84 6.31
N PRO A 106 7.93 -12.11 6.00
CA PRO A 106 7.22 -12.66 4.84
C PRO A 106 5.71 -12.63 5.07
N PHE A 107 4.96 -12.51 3.99
CA PHE A 107 3.50 -12.53 4.06
C PHE A 107 2.97 -13.54 3.04
N ASP A 108 1.72 -13.94 3.20
CA ASP A 108 1.11 -14.89 2.29
C ASP A 108 0.05 -14.21 1.42
N GLU A 109 -0.51 -14.99 0.51
CA GLU A 109 -1.51 -14.47 -0.44
C GLU A 109 -2.74 -13.94 0.28
N ALA A 110 -3.16 -14.66 1.33
CA ALA A 110 -4.35 -14.23 2.07
C ALA A 110 -4.16 -12.86 2.68
N THR A 111 -2.95 -12.58 3.18
CA THR A 111 -2.64 -11.28 3.74
C THR A 111 -2.75 -10.18 2.68
N ILE A 112 -2.21 -10.43 1.48
CA ILE A 112 -2.25 -9.44 0.42
C ILE A 112 -3.69 -9.18 -0.05
N ARG A 113 -4.50 -10.25 -0.17
CA ARG A 113 -5.91 -10.07 -0.49
C ARG A 113 -6.62 -9.24 0.57
N ALA A 114 -6.31 -9.49 1.83
CA ALA A 114 -6.91 -8.74 2.93
C ALA A 114 -6.46 -7.28 2.91
N VAL A 115 -5.20 -7.01 2.55
CA VAL A 115 -4.71 -5.65 2.41
C VAL A 115 -5.49 -4.91 1.32
N ALA A 116 -5.70 -5.55 0.18
CA ALA A 116 -6.44 -4.93 -0.91
C ALA A 116 -7.88 -4.62 -0.49
N ALA A 117 -8.53 -5.55 0.21
CA ALA A 117 -9.90 -5.33 0.69
C ALA A 117 -9.96 -4.22 1.72
N PHE A 118 -9.00 -4.19 2.63
CA PHE A 118 -8.92 -3.15 3.65
C PHE A 118 -8.75 -1.77 3.02
N ALA A 119 -7.83 -1.67 2.07
CA ALA A 119 -7.58 -0.40 1.37
C ALA A 119 -8.79 0.01 0.55
N HIS A 120 -9.43 -0.93 -0.12
CA HIS A 120 -10.59 -0.65 -0.95
C HIS A 120 -11.71 -0.05 -0.10
N GLN A 121 -11.97 -0.64 1.05
CA GLN A 121 -13.02 -0.14 1.94
C GLN A 121 -12.70 1.28 2.41
N PHE A 122 -11.44 1.53 2.78
CA PHE A 122 -11.06 2.86 3.22
C PHE A 122 -11.18 3.88 2.08
N ILE A 123 -10.71 3.52 0.90
CA ILE A 123 -10.72 4.44 -0.24
C ILE A 123 -12.14 4.76 -0.68
N ARG A 124 -13.01 3.75 -0.74
CA ARG A 124 -14.36 3.93 -1.26
C ARG A 124 -15.35 4.46 -0.24
N HIS A 125 -15.15 4.13 1.04
CA HIS A 125 -16.14 4.42 2.07
C HIS A 125 -15.61 5.25 3.23
N GLY A 126 -14.31 5.44 3.32
CA GLY A 126 -13.72 6.18 4.42
C GLY A 126 -13.76 5.47 5.76
N THR A 127 -14.11 4.19 5.77
CA THR A 127 -14.23 3.42 7.00
C THR A 127 -13.15 2.36 7.05
N LEU A 128 -12.79 1.95 8.27
CA LEU A 128 -11.80 0.91 8.48
C LEU A 128 -12.51 -0.42 8.74
N GLY A 129 -12.15 -1.41 7.96
CA GLY A 129 -12.57 -2.77 8.24
C GLY A 129 -11.60 -3.41 9.21
N GLU A 130 -11.65 -4.73 9.29
CA GLU A 130 -10.75 -5.47 10.14
C GLU A 130 -9.34 -5.43 9.53
N PRO A 131 -8.32 -5.03 10.31
CA PRO A 131 -6.96 -4.98 9.76
C PRO A 131 -6.48 -6.38 9.38
N PRO A 132 -5.71 -6.47 8.28
CA PRO A 132 -5.14 -7.75 7.89
C PRO A 132 -4.16 -8.28 8.92
N ARG A 133 -3.88 -9.57 8.86
CA ARG A 133 -2.86 -10.18 9.72
C ARG A 133 -1.50 -9.60 9.36
N ARG A 134 -0.65 -9.45 10.37
CA ARG A 134 0.71 -8.90 10.24
C ARG A 134 0.71 -7.47 9.73
N PHE A 135 -0.40 -6.78 9.94
CA PHE A 135 -0.57 -5.41 9.48
C PHE A 135 -0.45 -4.47 10.67
N SER A 136 0.42 -3.48 10.53
CA SER A 136 0.56 -2.42 11.53
C SER A 136 -0.18 -1.20 11.01
N LEU A 137 -1.24 -0.83 11.70
CA LEU A 137 -2.06 0.32 11.29
C LEU A 137 -1.33 1.62 11.62
N ALA A 138 -1.37 2.58 10.69
CA ALA A 138 -0.71 3.84 10.91
C ALA A 138 -1.33 4.59 12.09
N PRO A 139 -0.49 5.27 12.90
CA PRO A 139 -1.02 5.98 14.06
C PRO A 139 -2.08 7.04 13.73
N TRP A 140 -1.94 7.71 12.60
CA TRP A 140 -2.91 8.75 12.25
C TRP A 140 -4.28 8.17 11.98
N LEU A 141 -4.35 6.93 11.49
CA LEU A 141 -5.64 6.27 11.29
C LEU A 141 -6.27 5.86 12.62
N ILE A 142 -5.44 5.42 13.55
CA ILE A 142 -5.93 5.07 14.88
C ILE A 142 -6.53 6.29 15.55
N ALA A 143 -5.82 7.41 15.48
CA ALA A 143 -6.31 8.65 16.07
C ALA A 143 -7.64 9.10 15.43
N SER A 144 -7.72 8.98 14.10
CA SER A 144 -8.96 9.36 13.39
C SER A 144 -10.12 8.47 13.78
N SER A 145 -9.86 7.14 13.82
CA SER A 145 -10.94 6.21 14.08
C SER A 145 -11.39 6.21 15.52
N SER A 146 -10.53 6.65 16.44
CA SER A 146 -10.88 6.69 17.85
C SER A 146 -11.47 8.02 18.28
N THR A 147 -11.52 8.98 17.40
CA THR A 147 -12.17 10.25 17.71
C THR A 147 -13.62 9.99 18.04
N PRO A 148 -14.04 10.43 19.20
CA PRO A 148 -15.39 10.14 19.61
C PRO A 148 -16.33 10.80 18.70
N ALA A 149 -16.96 10.00 18.13
CA ALA A 149 -17.90 10.54 17.39
C ALA A 149 -18.83 11.07 18.29
N SER A 150 -18.37 11.15 18.89
CA SER A 150 -18.86 11.20 19.45
C SER A 150 -19.41 11.40 20.47
N ARG A 151 -19.47 11.65 20.74
CA ARG A 151 -19.85 11.73 21.68
C ARG A 151 -20.23 12.55 21.81
#